data_fed3e562510d1c16b20c24c59028c9b5
#
_entry.id   fed3e562510d1c16b20c24c59028c9b5
#
_cell.length_a   1.000
_cell.length_b   1.000
_cell.length_c   1.000
_cell.angle_alpha   90.00
_cell.angle_beta   90.00
_cell.angle_gamma   90.00
#
_symmetry.space_group_name_H-M   'P 1'
#
loop_
_entity.id
_entity.type
_entity.pdbx_description
1 polymer ?
#
loop_
_entity_poly.entity_id
_entity_poly.type
_entity_poly.pdbx_seq_one_letter_code
_entity_poly.pdbx_strand_id
1 'polypeptide(L)' 'MRIKVILACDECLSRNYSTVKNKQSNVERLVVKKFCKRCGNHTMHKETK' A
#
# COMPACT_ATOMS: atom_id res chain seq x y z
N MET A 1 -0.10 4.73 -18.55
CA MET A 1 0.66 3.52 -18.23
C MET A 1 0.46 3.11 -16.79
N ARG A 2 0.19 1.83 -16.57
CA ARG A 2 -0.06 1.34 -15.22
C ARG A 2 1.19 0.72 -14.64
N ILE A 3 1.39 0.92 -13.36
CA ILE A 3 2.50 0.30 -12.66
C ILE A 3 1.96 -0.46 -11.46
N LYS A 4 2.63 -1.55 -11.15
CA LYS A 4 2.27 -2.35 -10.00
C LYS A 4 2.94 -1.78 -8.76
N VAL A 5 2.18 -1.64 -7.69
CA VAL A 5 2.71 -1.15 -6.42
C VAL A 5 2.30 -2.12 -5.32
N ILE A 6 3.11 -2.17 -4.29
CA ILE A 6 2.87 -3.00 -3.12
C ILE A 6 2.54 -2.08 -1.96
N LEU A 7 1.50 -2.44 -1.23
CA LEU A 7 1.10 -1.67 -0.05
C LEU A 7 1.58 -2.40 1.19
N ALA A 8 2.39 -1.73 1.98
CA ALA A 8 2.96 -2.31 3.18
C ALA A 8 2.42 -1.59 4.42
N CYS A 9 2.17 -2.38 5.45
CA CYS A 9 1.70 -1.84 6.72
C CYS A 9 2.71 -0.85 7.28
N ASP A 10 2.21 0.26 7.79
CA ASP A 10 3.07 1.30 8.35
C ASP A 10 3.67 0.91 9.70
N GLU A 11 3.07 -0.08 10.34
CA GLU A 11 3.49 -0.46 11.69
C GLU A 11 4.43 -1.66 11.70
N CYS A 12 4.04 -2.73 11.02
CA CYS A 12 4.84 -3.93 11.00
C CYS A 12 5.62 -4.11 9.70
N LEU A 13 5.41 -3.21 8.75
CA LEU A 13 6.09 -3.21 7.46
C LEU A 13 5.82 -4.48 6.64
N SER A 14 4.68 -5.09 6.91
CA SER A 14 4.29 -6.30 6.20
C SER A 14 3.63 -5.94 4.88
N ARG A 15 4.07 -6.58 3.81
CA ARG A 15 3.49 -6.33 2.48
C ARG A 15 2.23 -7.13 2.32
N ASN A 16 1.11 -6.55 2.73
CA ASN A 16 -0.15 -7.26 2.77
C ASN A 16 -0.95 -7.17 1.49
N TYR A 17 -0.78 -6.11 0.73
CA TYR A 17 -1.62 -5.85 -0.43
C TYR A 17 -0.80 -5.43 -1.62
N SER A 18 -1.38 -5.62 -2.79
CA SER A 18 -0.78 -5.13 -4.03
C SER A 18 -1.87 -4.53 -4.88
N THR A 19 -1.51 -3.54 -5.67
CA THR A 19 -2.46 -2.87 -6.54
C THR A 19 -1.70 -2.28 -7.73
N VAL A 20 -2.46 -1.68 -8.64
CA VAL A 20 -1.86 -0.98 -9.76
C VAL A 20 -2.36 0.45 -9.75
N LYS A 21 -1.57 1.35 -10.25
CA LYS A 21 -1.98 2.74 -10.37
C LYS A 21 -1.50 3.30 -11.71
N ASN A 22 -2.12 4.38 -12.12
CA ASN A 22 -1.75 5.08 -13.33
C ASN A 22 -0.60 6.03 -13.02
N LYS A 23 0.53 5.78 -13.65
CA LYS A 23 1.73 6.55 -13.40
C LYS A 23 1.56 8.03 -13.74
N GLN A 24 0.78 8.31 -14.77
CA GLN A 24 0.63 9.69 -15.23
C GLN A 24 -0.21 10.54 -14.32
N SER A 25 -1.23 9.95 -13.72
CA SER A 25 -2.19 10.72 -12.95
C SER A 25 -1.89 10.72 -11.46
N ASN A 26 -0.99 9.90 -11.00
CA ASN A 26 -0.75 9.78 -9.57
C ASN A 26 0.75 9.68 -9.30
N VAL A 27 1.35 10.83 -9.05
CA VAL A 27 2.78 10.91 -8.80
C VAL A 27 3.13 10.75 -7.33
N GLU A 28 2.15 10.88 -6.44
CA GLU A 28 2.38 10.75 -5.02
C GLU A 28 2.15 9.31 -4.58
N ARG A 29 2.76 8.95 -3.47
CA ARG A 29 2.61 7.62 -2.93
C ARG A 29 1.20 7.40 -2.44
N LEU A 30 0.70 6.22 -2.73
CA LEU A 30 -0.64 5.82 -2.32
C LEU A 30 -0.60 5.38 -0.86
N VAL A 31 -1.53 5.91 -0.08
CA VAL A 31 -1.67 5.53 1.33
C VAL A 31 -3.11 5.19 1.57
N VAL A 32 -3.38 3.96 2.03
CA VAL A 32 -4.74 3.51 2.29
C VAL A 32 -4.77 2.76 3.61
N LYS A 33 -5.95 2.75 4.23
CA LYS A 33 -6.15 2.04 5.47
C LYS A 33 -6.69 0.65 5.15
N LYS A 34 -5.96 -0.37 5.56
CA LYS A 34 -6.35 -1.76 5.31
C LYS A 34 -6.11 -2.58 6.56
N PHE A 35 -6.84 -3.69 6.66
CA PHE A 35 -6.66 -4.60 7.78
C PHE A 35 -5.31 -5.31 7.67
N CYS A 36 -4.56 -5.29 8.74
CA CYS A 36 -3.28 -5.97 8.82
C CYS A 36 -3.40 -7.17 9.74
N LYS A 37 -3.24 -8.36 9.19
CA LYS A 37 -3.33 -9.58 9.98
C LYS A 37 -2.25 -9.63 11.05
N ARG A 38 -1.10 -9.12 10.72
CA ARG A 38 0.04 -9.17 11.63
C ARG A 38 -0.16 -8.25 12.82
N CYS A 39 -0.72 -7.08 12.58
CA CYS A 39 -1.02 -6.14 13.66
C CYS A 39 -2.33 -6.48 14.36
N GLY A 40 -3.21 -7.20 13.67
CA GLY A 40 -4.48 -7.60 14.24
C GLY A 40 -5.53 -6.51 14.19
N ASN A 41 -5.31 -5.46 13.42
CA ASN A 41 -6.29 -4.38 13.29
C ASN A 41 -6.02 -3.63 12.00
N HIS A 42 -6.85 -2.63 11.75
CA HIS A 42 -6.69 -1.79 10.58
C HIS A 42 -5.56 -0.78 10.81
N THR A 43 -4.62 -0.76 9.90
CA THR A 43 -3.50 0.17 9.95
C THR A 43 -3.31 0.81 8.59
N MET A 44 -2.58 1.90 8.57
CA MET A 44 -2.29 2.56 7.30
C MET A 44 -1.26 1.74 6.53
N HIS A 45 -1.51 1.62 5.25
CA HIS A 45 -0.61 0.92 4.34
C HIS A 45 -0.10 1.91 3.32
N LYS A 46 1.20 1.92 3.14
CA LYS A 46 1.86 2.84 2.22
C LYS A 46 2.35 2.11 1.00
N GLU A 47 2.35 2.82 -0.11
CA GLU A 47 2.90 2.31 -1.34
C GLU A 47 4.40 2.08 -1.19
N THR A 48 4.85 0.91 -1.64
CA THR A 48 6.25 0.59 -1.70
C THR A 48 6.51 -0.16 -2.99
N LYS A 49 7.73 -0.25 -3.37
CA LYS A 49 8.07 -0.94 -4.62
C LYS A 49 8.13 -2.43 -4.46
#